data_caf3ebbc64c05df4ff09967426cafabf
#
_entry.id   caf3ebbc64c05df4ff09967426cafabf
#
_cell.length_a   1.000
_cell.length_b   1.000
_cell.length_c   1.000
_cell.angle_alpha   90.00
_cell.angle_beta   90.00
_cell.angle_gamma   90.00
#
_symmetry.space_group_name_H-M   'P 1'
#
loop_
_entity.id
_entity.type
_entity.pdbx_description
1 polymer ?
#
loop_
_entity_poly.entity_id
_entity_poly.type
_entity_poly.pdbx_seq_one_letter_code
_entity_poly.pdbx_strand_id
1 'polypeptide(L)'
;VRVGMHVTAELARLMIEQLLQFAQNHPLLVGAFVALLVALIVMETMRGNHGVSVSEATRLVNREEGVFIDIRDSKEFKAGHIAGAVNVPSSQLTSETTPLAKYKERPVIIVCKHGQTAGPLVARLEKDGFKQAVKLKGGMGQWEADSLPVVTR
;
A
#
# COMPACT_ATOMS: atom_id res chain seq x y z
N VAL A 1 32.12 -25.71 23.45
CA VAL A 1 30.82 -25.38 22.83
C VAL A 1 29.67 -25.36 23.86
N ARG A 2 29.61 -26.29 24.84
CA ARG A 2 28.52 -26.32 25.85
C ARG A 2 28.54 -25.16 26.87
N VAL A 3 29.69 -24.60 27.22
CA VAL A 3 29.80 -23.50 28.19
C VAL A 3 29.20 -22.19 27.66
N GLY A 4 29.37 -21.88 26.39
CA GLY A 4 28.78 -20.66 25.78
C GLY A 4 27.26 -20.65 25.75
N MET A 5 26.61 -21.80 25.59
CA MET A 5 25.16 -21.93 25.54
C MET A 5 24.49 -21.71 26.90
N HIS A 6 25.15 -22.08 28.01
CA HIS A 6 24.63 -21.83 29.36
C HIS A 6 24.73 -20.34 29.73
N VAL A 7 25.81 -19.67 29.36
CA VAL A 7 26.01 -18.23 29.66
C VAL A 7 24.98 -17.37 28.88
N THR A 8 24.70 -17.70 27.63
CA THR A 8 23.68 -16.97 26.85
C THR A 8 22.27 -17.17 27.41
N ALA A 9 21.94 -18.37 27.87
CA ALA A 9 20.64 -18.67 28.48
C ALA A 9 20.45 -17.93 29.84
N GLU A 10 21.50 -17.85 30.65
CA GLU A 10 21.49 -17.11 31.93
C GLU A 10 21.32 -15.60 31.68
N LEU A 11 22.07 -15.03 30.73
CA LEU A 11 21.95 -13.62 30.39
C LEU A 11 20.54 -13.29 29.85
N ALA A 12 19.97 -14.17 29.04
CA ALA A 12 18.59 -13.99 28.54
C ALA A 12 17.56 -14.01 29.68
N ARG A 13 17.72 -14.90 30.67
CA ARG A 13 16.85 -14.93 31.85
C ARG A 13 16.94 -13.64 32.67
N LEU A 14 18.16 -13.17 32.95
CA LEU A 14 18.37 -11.91 33.68
C LEU A 14 17.74 -10.71 32.95
N MET A 15 17.86 -10.65 31.63
CA MET A 15 17.23 -9.60 30.85
C MET A 15 15.70 -9.66 30.92
N ILE A 16 15.12 -10.86 30.85
CA ILE A 16 13.66 -11.04 30.95
C ILE A 16 13.17 -10.62 32.33
N GLU A 17 13.87 -11.03 33.40
CA GLU A 17 13.52 -10.65 34.79
C GLU A 17 13.57 -9.13 34.98
N GLN A 18 14.60 -8.46 34.46
CA GLN A 18 14.69 -6.99 34.48
C GLN A 18 13.58 -6.31 33.74
N LEU A 19 13.19 -6.83 32.54
CA LEU A 19 12.07 -6.30 31.77
C LEU A 19 10.75 -6.47 32.51
N LEU A 20 10.51 -7.61 33.11
CA LEU A 20 9.30 -7.86 33.91
C LEU A 20 9.24 -6.94 35.13
N GLN A 21 10.36 -6.77 35.84
CA GLN A 21 10.46 -5.87 36.99
C GLN A 21 10.23 -4.40 36.58
N PHE A 22 10.80 -3.99 35.43
CA PHE A 22 10.55 -2.67 34.87
C PHE A 22 9.06 -2.47 34.56
N ALA A 23 8.41 -3.46 33.93
CA ALA A 23 7.00 -3.40 33.59
C ALA A 23 6.10 -3.29 34.85
N GLN A 24 6.44 -4.02 35.91
CA GLN A 24 5.71 -3.94 37.17
C GLN A 24 5.91 -2.59 37.90
N ASN A 25 7.10 -2.03 37.81
CA ASN A 25 7.42 -0.75 38.44
C ASN A 25 6.88 0.47 37.69
N HIS A 26 6.64 0.33 36.36
CA HIS A 26 6.20 1.42 35.49
C HIS A 26 4.96 1.08 34.67
N PRO A 27 3.83 0.67 35.31
CA PRO A 27 2.64 0.20 34.58
C PRO A 27 2.03 1.25 33.66
N LEU A 28 2.10 2.53 34.02
CA LEU A 28 1.61 3.63 33.17
C LEU A 28 2.43 3.79 31.89
N LEU A 29 3.76 3.68 31.98
CA LEU A 29 4.63 3.78 30.80
C LEU A 29 4.42 2.60 29.86
N VAL A 30 4.33 1.40 30.41
CA VAL A 30 4.08 0.20 29.61
C VAL A 30 2.69 0.25 28.97
N GLY A 31 1.67 0.67 29.72
CA GLY A 31 0.32 0.85 29.18
C GLY A 31 0.26 1.88 28.06
N ALA A 32 0.92 3.03 28.23
CA ALA A 32 1.00 4.06 27.19
C ALA A 32 1.73 3.57 25.92
N PHE A 33 2.82 2.82 26.09
CA PHE A 33 3.57 2.24 25.00
C PHE A 33 2.75 1.21 24.21
N VAL A 34 2.07 0.30 24.92
CA VAL A 34 1.19 -0.69 24.29
C VAL A 34 0.03 0.00 23.57
N ALA A 35 -0.60 1.00 24.19
CA ALA A 35 -1.67 1.77 23.56
C ALA A 35 -1.20 2.46 22.27
N LEU A 36 0.02 3.05 22.28
CA LEU A 36 0.61 3.66 21.10
C LEU A 36 0.89 2.63 20.00
N LEU A 37 1.44 1.48 20.34
CA LEU A 37 1.67 0.39 19.37
C LEU A 37 0.37 -0.10 18.74
N VAL A 38 -0.67 -0.31 19.56
CA VAL A 38 -2.00 -0.71 19.06
C VAL A 38 -2.56 0.38 18.15
N ALA A 39 -2.47 1.65 18.54
CA ALA A 39 -2.92 2.76 17.71
C ALA A 39 -2.18 2.82 16.36
N LEU A 40 -0.85 2.62 16.35
CA LEU A 40 -0.06 2.56 15.12
C LEU A 40 -0.47 1.39 14.22
N ILE A 41 -0.68 0.20 14.78
CA ILE A 41 -1.13 -0.98 14.03
C ILE A 41 -2.53 -0.73 13.44
N VAL A 42 -3.46 -0.18 14.24
CA VAL A 42 -4.80 0.15 13.77
C VAL A 42 -4.75 1.22 12.69
N MET A 43 -3.96 2.27 12.86
CA MET A 43 -3.78 3.31 11.83
C MET A 43 -3.21 2.73 10.53
N GLU A 44 -2.24 1.83 10.62
CA GLU A 44 -1.65 1.19 9.44
C GLU A 44 -2.64 0.26 8.73
N THR A 45 -3.43 -0.51 9.48
CA THR A 45 -4.50 -1.36 8.92
C THR A 45 -5.64 -0.54 8.33
N MET A 46 -6.03 0.57 8.99
CA MET A 46 -7.07 1.48 8.50
C MET A 46 -6.62 2.35 7.31
N ARG A 47 -5.32 2.55 7.09
CA ARG A 47 -4.78 3.20 5.91
C ARG A 47 -5.07 2.46 4.60
N GLY A 48 -5.88 1.41 4.70
CA GLY A 48 -6.45 0.68 3.56
C GLY A 48 -5.36 0.08 2.69
N ASN A 49 -5.00 -1.16 2.98
CA ASN A 49 -4.15 -1.93 2.07
C ASN A 49 -4.98 -2.39 0.85
N HIS A 50 -5.75 -1.48 0.23
CA HIS A 50 -6.48 -1.72 -1.02
C HIS A 50 -5.52 -1.89 -2.21
N GLY A 51 -4.31 -2.37 -1.93
CA GLY A 51 -3.32 -2.66 -2.95
C GLY A 51 -3.44 -4.10 -3.45
N VAL A 52 -3.60 -4.27 -4.76
CA VAL A 52 -3.57 -5.56 -5.44
C VAL A 52 -2.19 -5.84 -6.01
N SER A 53 -1.84 -7.13 -6.11
CA SER A 53 -0.62 -7.54 -6.82
C SER A 53 -0.77 -7.31 -8.32
N VAL A 54 0.33 -7.36 -9.04
CA VAL A 54 0.33 -7.25 -10.51
C VAL A 54 -0.54 -8.34 -11.14
N SER A 55 -0.45 -9.58 -10.66
CA SER A 55 -1.25 -10.69 -11.15
C SER A 55 -2.75 -10.49 -10.92
N GLU A 56 -3.13 -10.00 -9.75
CA GLU A 56 -4.52 -9.70 -9.43
C GLU A 56 -5.05 -8.51 -10.25
N ALA A 57 -4.26 -7.45 -10.41
CA ALA A 57 -4.60 -6.31 -11.26
C ALA A 57 -4.86 -6.74 -12.70
N THR A 58 -3.99 -7.59 -13.24
CA THR A 58 -4.14 -8.16 -14.59
C THR A 58 -5.40 -9.03 -14.70
N ARG A 59 -5.71 -9.80 -13.65
CA ARG A 59 -6.95 -10.58 -13.59
C ARG A 59 -8.19 -9.70 -13.62
N LEU A 60 -8.22 -8.61 -12.83
CA LEU A 60 -9.33 -7.65 -12.82
C LEU A 60 -9.54 -7.01 -14.19
N VAL A 61 -8.47 -6.65 -14.89
CA VAL A 61 -8.59 -6.06 -16.24
C VAL A 61 -9.10 -7.07 -17.26
N ASN A 62 -8.57 -8.30 -17.24
CA ASN A 62 -8.89 -9.30 -18.26
C ASN A 62 -10.24 -9.98 -18.07
N ARG A 63 -10.70 -10.14 -16.82
CA ARG A 63 -11.93 -10.89 -16.50
C ARG A 63 -13.11 -10.01 -16.08
N GLU A 64 -12.84 -8.85 -15.55
CA GLU A 64 -13.88 -7.96 -14.98
C GLU A 64 -13.92 -6.60 -15.69
N GLU A 65 -13.30 -6.51 -16.87
CA GLU A 65 -13.20 -5.28 -17.66
C GLU A 65 -12.61 -4.09 -16.89
N GLY A 66 -11.74 -4.36 -15.93
CA GLY A 66 -11.06 -3.34 -15.14
C GLY A 66 -10.24 -2.38 -16.00
N VAL A 67 -9.88 -1.24 -15.45
CA VAL A 67 -9.08 -0.23 -16.15
C VAL A 67 -7.91 0.21 -15.30
N PHE A 68 -6.72 0.28 -15.89
CA PHE A 68 -5.57 0.94 -15.29
C PHE A 68 -5.67 2.45 -15.47
N ILE A 69 -5.57 3.18 -14.37
CA ILE A 69 -5.51 4.65 -14.36
C ILE A 69 -4.12 5.06 -13.86
N ASP A 70 -3.30 5.55 -14.77
CA ASP A 70 -1.96 6.04 -14.45
C ASP A 70 -2.03 7.50 -14.04
N ILE A 71 -1.71 7.78 -12.78
CA ILE A 71 -1.77 9.12 -12.19
C ILE A 71 -0.43 9.86 -12.22
N ARG A 72 0.59 9.29 -12.87
CA ARG A 72 1.87 9.96 -13.11
C ARG A 72 1.69 11.11 -14.09
N ASP A 73 2.68 11.97 -14.17
CA ASP A 73 2.64 13.04 -15.15
C ASP A 73 2.68 12.49 -16.60
N SER A 74 2.22 13.29 -17.55
CA SER A 74 2.12 12.88 -18.95
C SER A 74 3.47 12.58 -19.59
N LYS A 75 4.57 13.12 -19.07
CA LYS A 75 5.93 12.86 -19.56
C LYS A 75 6.37 11.46 -19.15
N GLU A 76 6.18 11.08 -17.89
CA GLU A 76 6.47 9.72 -17.41
C GLU A 76 5.58 8.68 -18.11
N PHE A 77 4.29 8.98 -18.30
CA PHE A 77 3.37 8.10 -19.01
C PHE A 77 3.82 7.83 -20.45
N LYS A 78 4.21 8.87 -21.19
CA LYS A 78 4.72 8.72 -22.57
C LYS A 78 6.03 7.96 -22.66
N ALA A 79 6.88 8.08 -21.64
CA ALA A 79 8.15 7.35 -21.57
C ALA A 79 7.97 5.85 -21.39
N GLY A 80 6.84 5.42 -20.76
CA GLY A 80 6.51 4.00 -20.61
C GLY A 80 5.32 3.83 -19.67
N HIS A 81 4.32 3.08 -20.09
CA HIS A 81 3.09 2.81 -19.32
C HIS A 81 2.53 1.41 -19.59
N ILE A 82 1.61 0.96 -18.76
CA ILE A 82 0.92 -0.32 -18.94
C ILE A 82 -0.01 -0.23 -20.16
N ALA A 83 0.02 -1.22 -21.04
CA ALA A 83 -0.82 -1.28 -22.22
C ALA A 83 -2.31 -1.11 -21.86
N GLY A 84 -3.01 -0.21 -22.53
CA GLY A 84 -4.41 0.09 -22.27
C GLY A 84 -4.67 0.99 -21.05
N ALA A 85 -3.65 1.44 -20.35
CA ALA A 85 -3.81 2.38 -19.25
C ALA A 85 -4.25 3.76 -19.75
N VAL A 86 -5.08 4.42 -18.96
CA VAL A 86 -5.53 5.79 -19.19
C VAL A 86 -4.74 6.74 -18.29
N ASN A 87 -4.10 7.74 -18.88
CA ASN A 87 -3.37 8.72 -18.10
C ASN A 87 -4.29 9.84 -17.61
N VAL A 88 -4.38 9.98 -16.29
CA VAL A 88 -5.06 11.08 -15.62
C VAL A 88 -4.13 11.58 -14.52
N PRO A 89 -3.26 12.54 -14.80
CA PRO A 89 -2.31 13.06 -13.84
C PRO A 89 -2.96 13.48 -12.52
N SER A 90 -2.30 13.19 -11.40
CA SER A 90 -2.83 13.51 -10.07
C SER A 90 -3.17 14.99 -9.88
N SER A 91 -2.49 15.88 -10.62
CA SER A 91 -2.79 17.32 -10.65
C SER A 91 -4.18 17.66 -11.22
N GLN A 92 -4.76 16.79 -12.04
CA GLN A 92 -6.11 16.94 -12.59
C GLN A 92 -7.20 16.36 -11.69
N LEU A 93 -6.81 15.65 -10.64
CA LEU A 93 -7.72 14.96 -9.69
C LEU A 93 -7.81 15.69 -8.34
N THR A 94 -7.50 17.00 -8.30
CA THR A 94 -7.36 17.76 -7.05
C THR A 94 -8.68 17.99 -6.32
N SER A 95 -9.75 18.32 -7.02
CA SER A 95 -11.06 18.62 -6.42
C SER A 95 -12.17 17.66 -6.84
N GLU A 96 -12.10 17.10 -8.04
CA GLU A 96 -13.15 16.26 -8.59
C GLU A 96 -12.60 14.98 -9.21
N THR A 97 -13.34 13.88 -9.07
CA THR A 97 -13.07 12.61 -9.74
C THR A 97 -13.80 12.49 -11.09
N THR A 98 -14.37 13.61 -11.56
CA THR A 98 -15.18 13.71 -12.79
C THR A 98 -14.53 13.04 -14.02
N PRO A 99 -13.20 13.17 -14.28
CA PRO A 99 -12.57 12.48 -15.40
C PRO A 99 -12.68 10.95 -15.35
N LEU A 100 -12.87 10.39 -14.14
CA LEU A 100 -12.96 8.96 -13.89
C LEU A 100 -14.40 8.45 -13.79
N ALA A 101 -15.40 9.33 -13.78
CA ALA A 101 -16.81 8.99 -13.52
C ALA A 101 -17.36 7.89 -14.46
N LYS A 102 -16.89 7.82 -15.70
CA LYS A 102 -17.28 6.79 -16.66
C LYS A 102 -16.82 5.36 -16.31
N TYR A 103 -15.94 5.22 -15.32
CA TYR A 103 -15.41 3.93 -14.87
C TYR A 103 -16.00 3.48 -13.50
N LYS A 104 -17.03 4.16 -12.97
CA LYS A 104 -17.60 3.88 -11.64
C LYS A 104 -18.05 2.43 -11.45
N GLU A 105 -18.59 1.83 -12.49
CA GLU A 105 -19.13 0.46 -12.45
C GLU A 105 -18.07 -0.63 -12.71
N ARG A 106 -16.85 -0.24 -13.04
CA ARG A 106 -15.75 -1.13 -13.40
C ARG A 106 -14.67 -1.11 -12.33
N PRO A 107 -13.88 -2.19 -12.15
CA PRO A 107 -12.69 -2.16 -11.32
C PRO A 107 -11.70 -1.10 -11.84
N VAL A 108 -11.31 -0.17 -10.96
CA VAL A 108 -10.33 0.87 -11.27
C VAL A 108 -9.05 0.58 -10.51
N ILE A 109 -7.96 0.38 -11.25
CA ILE A 109 -6.64 0.11 -10.70
C ILE A 109 -5.78 1.35 -10.85
N ILE A 110 -5.50 2.03 -9.74
CA ILE A 110 -4.68 3.25 -9.73
C ILE A 110 -3.19 2.89 -9.74
N VAL A 111 -2.51 3.41 -10.74
CA VAL A 111 -1.06 3.21 -10.93
C VAL A 111 -0.34 4.53 -10.67
N CYS A 112 0.61 4.51 -9.75
CA CYS A 112 1.57 5.60 -9.53
C CYS A 112 3.00 5.05 -9.62
N LYS A 113 4.01 5.86 -9.39
CA LYS A 113 5.40 5.44 -9.59
C LYS A 113 5.81 4.26 -8.69
N HIS A 114 5.52 4.34 -7.38
CA HIS A 114 5.97 3.35 -6.37
C HIS A 114 4.83 2.79 -5.50
N GLY A 115 3.56 2.95 -5.89
CA GLY A 115 2.41 2.42 -5.14
C GLY A 115 2.05 3.20 -3.86
N GLN A 116 2.72 4.31 -3.54
CA GLN A 116 2.54 5.05 -2.29
C GLN A 116 1.48 6.15 -2.39
N THR A 117 1.50 6.93 -3.46
CA THR A 117 0.65 8.12 -3.63
C THR A 117 -0.78 7.84 -4.08
N ALA A 118 -1.06 6.60 -4.46
CA ALA A 118 -2.38 6.19 -4.94
C ALA A 118 -3.44 5.98 -3.84
N GLY A 119 -3.01 5.74 -2.58
CA GLY A 119 -3.91 5.41 -1.47
C GLY A 119 -5.00 6.45 -1.20
N PRO A 120 -4.67 7.73 -1.02
CA PRO A 120 -5.65 8.79 -0.80
C PRO A 120 -6.68 8.92 -1.93
N LEU A 121 -6.27 8.69 -3.18
CA LEU A 121 -7.17 8.70 -4.31
C LEU A 121 -8.13 7.51 -4.29
N VAL A 122 -7.64 6.32 -4.00
CA VAL A 122 -8.50 5.11 -3.84
C VAL A 122 -9.58 5.36 -2.80
N ALA A 123 -9.20 5.81 -1.60
CA ALA A 123 -10.16 6.11 -0.53
C ALA A 123 -11.19 7.18 -0.93
N ARG A 124 -10.82 8.12 -1.78
CA ARG A 124 -11.72 9.12 -2.32
C ARG A 124 -12.68 8.54 -3.36
N LEU A 125 -12.19 7.73 -4.30
CA LEU A 125 -13.02 7.07 -5.30
C LEU A 125 -14.09 6.18 -4.66
N GLU A 126 -13.75 5.48 -3.57
CA GLU A 126 -14.72 4.70 -2.80
C GLU A 126 -15.82 5.58 -2.21
N LYS A 127 -15.48 6.75 -1.63
CA LYS A 127 -16.45 7.73 -1.14
C LYS A 127 -17.33 8.31 -2.24
N ASP A 128 -16.76 8.47 -3.45
CA ASP A 128 -17.46 8.99 -4.62
C ASP A 128 -18.32 7.91 -5.31
N GLY A 129 -18.43 6.70 -4.72
CA GLY A 129 -19.31 5.63 -5.15
C GLY A 129 -18.76 4.77 -6.27
N PHE A 130 -17.44 4.66 -6.42
CA PHE A 130 -16.85 3.68 -7.32
C PHE A 130 -17.02 2.27 -6.76
N LYS A 131 -17.51 1.35 -7.57
CA LYS A 131 -17.82 -0.02 -7.18
C LYS A 131 -16.60 -0.77 -6.65
N GLN A 132 -15.45 -0.55 -7.26
CA GLN A 132 -14.18 -1.14 -6.84
C GLN A 132 -13.03 -0.24 -7.28
N ALA A 133 -12.33 0.34 -6.32
CA ALA A 133 -11.11 1.10 -6.55
C ALA A 133 -9.97 0.48 -5.76
N VAL A 134 -8.85 0.22 -6.42
CA VAL A 134 -7.66 -0.40 -5.80
C VAL A 134 -6.39 0.26 -6.33
N LYS A 135 -5.29 0.17 -5.58
CA LYS A 135 -3.98 0.61 -6.07
C LYS A 135 -3.12 -0.58 -6.50
N LEU A 136 -2.29 -0.39 -7.50
CA LEU A 136 -1.25 -1.35 -7.85
C LEU A 136 -0.13 -1.31 -6.80
N LYS A 137 0.12 -2.43 -6.11
CA LYS A 137 1.24 -2.54 -5.15
C LYS A 137 2.56 -2.32 -5.88
N GLY A 138 3.41 -1.45 -5.32
CA GLY A 138 4.69 -1.08 -5.93
C GLY A 138 4.57 -0.21 -7.18
N GLY A 139 3.35 0.03 -7.70
CA GLY A 139 3.11 0.89 -8.85
C GLY A 139 3.83 0.45 -10.12
N MET A 140 4.23 1.42 -10.95
CA MET A 140 4.98 1.18 -12.18
C MET A 140 6.33 0.51 -11.93
N GLY A 141 7.00 0.86 -10.81
CA GLY A 141 8.28 0.25 -10.46
C GLY A 141 8.19 -1.26 -10.24
N GLN A 142 7.10 -1.77 -9.65
CA GLN A 142 6.89 -3.21 -9.50
C GLN A 142 6.56 -3.88 -10.85
N TRP A 143 5.75 -3.22 -11.68
CA TRP A 143 5.42 -3.71 -13.02
C TRP A 143 6.68 -3.94 -13.88
N GLU A 144 7.60 -2.98 -13.85
CA GLU A 144 8.89 -3.05 -14.55
C GLU A 144 9.84 -4.09 -13.93
N ALA A 145 9.88 -4.18 -12.58
CA ALA A 145 10.68 -5.17 -11.87
C ALA A 145 10.26 -6.61 -12.19
N ASP A 146 8.95 -6.82 -12.40
CA ASP A 146 8.39 -8.11 -12.83
C ASP A 146 8.59 -8.35 -14.35
N SER A 147 9.36 -7.47 -15.05
CA SER A 147 9.66 -7.56 -16.48
C SER A 147 8.42 -7.62 -17.38
N LEU A 148 7.33 -6.96 -16.96
CA LEU A 148 6.10 -6.92 -17.73
C LEU A 148 6.15 -5.87 -18.85
N PRO A 149 5.43 -6.08 -19.96
CA PRO A 149 5.51 -5.20 -21.12
C PRO A 149 5.00 -3.80 -20.81
N VAL A 150 5.74 -2.82 -21.29
CA VAL A 150 5.34 -1.41 -21.29
C VAL A 150 5.24 -0.91 -22.73
N VAL A 151 4.36 0.03 -22.95
CA VAL A 151 4.20 0.71 -24.26
C VAL A 151 4.62 2.17 -24.14
N THR A 152 5.19 2.71 -25.18
CA THR A 152 5.60 4.11 -25.30
C THR A 152 4.77 4.80 -26.38
N ARG A 153 4.55 6.08 -26.20
CA ARG A 153 3.88 6.92 -27.22
C ARG A 153 4.75 8.09 -27.62
#